data_89f78eae4f57b002c672d9442809808c
#
_entry.id   89f78eae4f57b002c672d9442809808c
#
_cell.length_a   1.000
_cell.length_b   1.000
_cell.length_c   1.000
_cell.angle_alpha   90.00
_cell.angle_beta   90.00
_cell.angle_gamma   90.00
#
_symmetry.space_group_name_H-M   'P 1'
#
loop_
_entity.id
_entity.type
_entity.pdbx_description
1 polymer ?
#
loop_
_entity_poly.entity_id
_entity_poly.type
_entity_poly.pdbx_seq_one_letter_code
_entity_poly.pdbx_strand_id
1 'polypeptide(L)'
;MKINKNFWLMLLMAGWVMLSSTAAQASVRDTIDINWGWQFHRGDIKGISQPSGNIQNPHLLDEAMQGCEVVNLPHDFQLYQPWVAPGADERANSKDAANNVKSRLSARGFKEMGIGWYRYELTPQEEWKGRRVMLDFGGMMLVGDVYVNGQHVGATDYGYL
;
A
#
# COMPACT_ATOMS: atom_id res chain seq x y z
N MET A 1 -74.74 -12.52 -1.77
CA MET A 1 -73.67 -11.77 -2.39
C MET A 1 -72.61 -12.77 -2.88
N LYS A 2 -72.53 -13.01 -4.20
CA LYS A 2 -71.56 -13.98 -4.76
C LYS A 2 -70.25 -13.26 -4.99
N ILE A 3 -69.24 -13.57 -4.17
CA ILE A 3 -67.89 -13.03 -4.35
C ILE A 3 -67.26 -13.74 -5.57
N ASN A 4 -66.86 -12.98 -6.54
CA ASN A 4 -66.33 -13.46 -7.82
C ASN A 4 -64.99 -14.15 -7.60
N LYS A 5 -64.83 -15.40 -8.06
CA LYS A 5 -63.60 -16.21 -7.90
C LYS A 5 -62.37 -15.49 -8.48
N ASN A 6 -62.54 -14.63 -9.45
CA ASN A 6 -61.44 -13.86 -10.06
C ASN A 6 -60.89 -12.77 -9.12
N PHE A 7 -61.67 -12.32 -8.15
CA PHE A 7 -61.21 -11.31 -7.15
C PHE A 7 -60.17 -11.93 -6.20
N TRP A 8 -60.34 -13.16 -5.81
CA TRP A 8 -59.36 -13.88 -4.98
C TRP A 8 -58.08 -14.20 -5.73
N LEU A 9 -58.14 -14.51 -7.04
CA LEU A 9 -56.95 -14.74 -7.87
C LEU A 9 -56.11 -13.44 -8.04
N MET A 10 -56.78 -12.31 -8.19
CA MET A 10 -56.08 -11.00 -8.27
C MET A 10 -55.39 -10.61 -6.95
N LEU A 11 -56.03 -10.91 -5.80
CA LEU A 11 -55.41 -10.67 -4.49
C LEU A 11 -54.19 -11.57 -4.24
N LEU A 12 -54.25 -12.84 -4.68
CA LEU A 12 -53.09 -13.75 -4.59
C LEU A 12 -51.96 -13.35 -5.51
N MET A 13 -52.23 -12.84 -6.71
CA MET A 13 -51.19 -12.36 -7.62
C MET A 13 -50.55 -11.05 -7.13
N ALA A 14 -51.36 -10.14 -6.55
CA ALA A 14 -50.83 -8.91 -5.96
C ALA A 14 -49.94 -9.16 -4.73
N GLY A 15 -50.24 -10.22 -3.95
CA GLY A 15 -49.40 -10.64 -2.83
C GLY A 15 -48.05 -11.23 -3.24
N TRP A 16 -47.99 -11.88 -4.40
CA TRP A 16 -46.73 -12.49 -4.89
C TRP A 16 -45.74 -11.48 -5.48
N VAL A 17 -46.26 -10.37 -6.04
CA VAL A 17 -45.38 -9.29 -6.61
C VAL A 17 -44.69 -8.49 -5.50
N MET A 18 -45.23 -8.49 -4.26
CA MET A 18 -44.62 -7.75 -3.13
C MET A 18 -43.49 -8.50 -2.41
N LEU A 19 -43.28 -9.81 -2.71
CA LEU A 19 -42.23 -10.60 -2.05
C LEU A 19 -40.90 -10.63 -2.80
N SER A 20 -40.81 -9.99 -3.96
CA SER A 20 -39.58 -9.94 -4.73
C SER A 20 -38.81 -8.58 -4.64
N SER A 21 -38.96 -7.89 -3.52
CA SER A 21 -37.98 -6.87 -3.17
C SER A 21 -36.69 -7.57 -2.74
N THR A 22 -35.91 -8.02 -3.72
CA THR A 22 -34.48 -8.25 -3.50
C THR A 22 -33.91 -6.93 -3.01
N ALA A 23 -33.74 -6.82 -1.69
CA ALA A 23 -32.90 -5.75 -1.16
C ALA A 23 -31.57 -5.89 -1.86
N ALA A 24 -31.28 -4.97 -2.79
CA ALA A 24 -29.95 -4.79 -3.30
C ALA A 24 -29.10 -4.43 -2.07
N GLN A 25 -28.44 -5.44 -1.51
CA GLN A 25 -27.42 -5.19 -0.50
C GLN A 25 -26.36 -4.34 -1.20
N ALA A 26 -26.38 -3.06 -0.89
CA ALA A 26 -25.26 -2.21 -1.23
C ALA A 26 -24.02 -2.90 -0.66
N SER A 27 -23.08 -3.24 -1.50
CA SER A 27 -21.79 -3.78 -1.06
C SER A 27 -21.18 -2.76 -0.11
N VAL A 28 -21.22 -3.07 1.17
CA VAL A 28 -20.60 -2.21 2.19
C VAL A 28 -19.12 -2.28 1.94
N ARG A 29 -18.55 -1.14 1.55
CA ARG A 29 -17.12 -0.95 1.43
C ARG A 29 -16.58 -0.67 2.82
N ASP A 30 -15.86 -1.62 3.40
CA ASP A 30 -15.17 -1.44 4.66
C ASP A 30 -13.78 -0.89 4.39
N THR A 31 -13.35 0.09 5.17
CA THR A 31 -12.00 0.64 5.14
C THR A 31 -11.34 0.37 6.48
N ILE A 32 -10.18 -0.23 6.44
CA ILE A 32 -9.38 -0.55 7.63
C ILE A 32 -8.11 0.26 7.54
N ASP A 33 -7.83 1.04 8.56
CA ASP A 33 -6.58 1.79 8.70
C ASP A 33 -5.48 0.86 9.23
N ILE A 34 -4.40 0.74 8.47
CA ILE A 34 -3.23 -0.06 8.81
C ILE A 34 -1.97 0.80 8.98
N ASN A 35 -2.13 2.05 9.42
CA ASN A 35 -1.00 2.98 9.58
C ASN A 35 -0.12 2.67 10.80
N TRP A 36 -0.45 1.70 11.64
CA TRP A 36 0.21 1.43 12.91
C TRP A 36 0.99 0.12 12.89
N GLY A 37 2.17 0.13 13.53
CA GLY A 37 2.89 -1.11 13.80
C GLY A 37 3.68 -1.71 12.63
N TRP A 38 4.16 -0.87 11.72
CA TRP A 38 5.02 -1.30 10.62
C TRP A 38 6.45 -1.54 11.12
N GLN A 39 7.05 -2.62 10.70
CA GLN A 39 8.49 -2.85 10.86
C GLN A 39 9.23 -2.06 9.80
N PHE A 40 10.30 -1.38 10.21
CA PHE A 40 11.10 -0.55 9.33
C PHE A 40 12.58 -0.93 9.41
N HIS A 41 13.19 -1.18 8.26
CA HIS A 41 14.63 -1.39 8.10
C HIS A 41 15.19 -0.37 7.14
N ARG A 42 16.19 0.39 7.61
CA ARG A 42 16.91 1.33 6.75
C ARG A 42 18.09 0.63 6.09
N GLY A 43 18.21 0.83 4.80
CA GLY A 43 19.29 0.30 3.97
C GLY A 43 18.80 -0.69 2.92
N ASP A 44 19.69 -1.04 2.03
CA ASP A 44 19.42 -2.05 1.02
C ASP A 44 19.65 -3.46 1.60
N ILE A 45 18.72 -4.36 1.32
CA ILE A 45 18.85 -5.77 1.67
C ILE A 45 19.30 -6.51 0.41
N LYS A 46 20.63 -6.68 0.30
CA LYS A 46 21.25 -7.29 -0.87
C LYS A 46 20.72 -8.69 -1.13
N GLY A 47 20.41 -8.95 -2.38
CA GLY A 47 19.96 -10.28 -2.83
C GLY A 47 18.50 -10.57 -2.56
N ILE A 48 17.72 -9.59 -2.10
CA ILE A 48 16.31 -9.81 -1.78
C ILE A 48 15.42 -9.69 -3.03
N SER A 49 15.66 -8.68 -3.85
CA SER A 49 14.86 -8.44 -5.06
C SER A 49 15.70 -7.84 -6.18
N GLN A 50 15.18 -7.92 -7.40
CA GLN A 50 15.59 -7.11 -8.53
C GLN A 50 14.51 -6.03 -8.74
N PRO A 51 14.83 -4.88 -9.33
CA PRO A 51 13.81 -3.90 -9.68
C PRO A 51 12.66 -4.56 -10.44
N SER A 52 11.42 -4.35 -9.98
CA SER A 52 10.21 -4.97 -10.53
C SER A 52 10.18 -6.50 -10.55
N GLY A 53 11.07 -7.16 -9.80
CA GLY A 53 11.11 -8.62 -9.65
C GLY A 53 10.54 -9.07 -8.31
N ASN A 54 10.13 -10.33 -8.21
CA ASN A 54 9.69 -10.91 -6.94
C ASN A 54 10.85 -11.04 -5.94
N ILE A 55 10.51 -11.08 -4.66
CA ILE A 55 11.49 -11.38 -3.61
C ILE A 55 12.04 -12.79 -3.83
N GLN A 56 13.32 -12.88 -4.11
CA GLN A 56 14.00 -14.14 -4.43
C GLN A 56 14.33 -14.95 -3.19
N ASN A 57 14.59 -14.27 -2.08
CA ASN A 57 14.99 -14.93 -0.84
C ASN A 57 14.28 -14.29 0.36
N PRO A 58 13.10 -14.79 0.74
CA PRO A 58 12.34 -14.25 1.87
C PRO A 58 13.09 -14.30 3.21
N HIS A 59 13.98 -15.26 3.41
CA HIS A 59 14.75 -15.38 4.66
C HIS A 59 15.64 -14.16 4.91
N LEU A 60 16.19 -13.55 3.87
CA LEU A 60 16.98 -12.32 4.02
C LEU A 60 16.13 -11.16 4.51
N LEU A 61 14.86 -11.10 4.12
CA LEU A 61 13.93 -10.13 4.65
C LEU A 61 13.64 -10.40 6.12
N ASP A 62 13.36 -11.65 6.48
CA ASP A 62 13.09 -12.04 7.86
C ASP A 62 14.28 -11.71 8.77
N GLU A 63 15.50 -12.01 8.34
CA GLU A 63 16.72 -11.67 9.08
C GLU A 63 16.88 -10.15 9.24
N ALA A 64 16.71 -9.39 8.16
CA ALA A 64 16.85 -7.93 8.19
C ALA A 64 15.78 -7.25 9.05
N MET A 65 14.60 -7.87 9.18
CA MET A 65 13.50 -7.35 9.98
C MET A 65 13.56 -7.79 11.45
N GLN A 66 14.51 -8.66 11.81
CA GLN A 66 14.71 -9.02 13.22
C GLN A 66 15.24 -7.84 14.03
N GLY A 67 14.49 -7.45 15.07
CA GLY A 67 14.87 -6.35 15.95
C GLY A 67 14.88 -4.97 15.31
N CYS A 68 14.26 -4.82 14.16
CA CYS A 68 14.12 -3.53 13.50
C CYS A 68 13.12 -2.61 14.25
N GLU A 69 13.17 -1.35 13.93
CA GLU A 69 12.29 -0.34 14.49
C GLU A 69 10.83 -0.59 14.12
N VAL A 70 9.91 -0.34 15.06
CA VAL A 70 8.48 -0.32 14.78
C VAL A 70 8.03 1.12 14.64
N VAL A 71 7.43 1.44 13.50
CA VAL A 71 7.04 2.80 13.12
C VAL A 71 5.55 2.86 12.79
N ASN A 72 5.02 4.07 12.85
CA ASN A 72 3.67 4.36 12.38
C ASN A 72 3.73 5.24 11.13
N LEU A 73 2.80 5.03 10.20
CA LEU A 73 2.69 5.85 9.01
C LEU A 73 1.81 7.10 9.27
N PRO A 74 2.09 8.23 8.63
CA PRO A 74 3.21 8.45 7.71
C PRO A 74 4.56 8.47 8.42
N HIS A 75 5.58 7.86 7.82
CA HIS A 75 6.93 7.82 8.35
C HIS A 75 7.92 8.36 7.30
N ASP A 76 8.72 9.33 7.69
CA ASP A 76 9.80 9.86 6.89
C ASP A 76 11.13 9.61 7.59
N PHE A 77 11.82 8.55 7.19
CA PHE A 77 13.11 8.17 7.78
C PHE A 77 14.23 9.16 7.48
N GLN A 78 14.08 10.04 6.49
CA GLN A 78 15.08 11.06 6.17
C GLN A 78 15.15 12.17 7.22
N LEU A 79 14.08 12.43 7.94
CA LEU A 79 14.04 13.49 8.95
C LEU A 79 15.12 13.33 10.02
N TYR A 80 15.41 12.09 10.40
CA TYR A 80 16.35 11.76 11.47
C TYR A 80 17.77 11.51 10.98
N GLN A 81 18.01 11.64 9.66
CA GLN A 81 19.34 11.44 9.11
C GLN A 81 20.25 12.65 9.35
N PRO A 82 21.57 12.44 9.44
CA PRO A 82 22.51 13.53 9.57
C PRO A 82 22.45 14.47 8.36
N TRP A 83 22.84 15.70 8.60
CA TRP A 83 23.00 16.67 7.52
C TRP A 83 24.26 16.35 6.72
N VAL A 84 24.13 16.37 5.41
CA VAL A 84 25.27 16.21 4.49
C VAL A 84 25.81 17.58 4.12
N ALA A 85 27.09 17.84 4.38
CA ALA A 85 27.70 19.11 4.07
C ALA A 85 27.64 19.40 2.56
N PRO A 86 27.29 20.62 2.14
CA PRO A 86 27.20 20.98 0.72
C PRO A 86 28.47 20.77 -0.10
N GLY A 87 29.64 20.78 0.54
CA GLY A 87 30.92 20.57 -0.09
C GLY A 87 31.41 19.12 -0.16
N ALA A 88 30.68 18.17 0.40
CA ALA A 88 31.06 16.76 0.34
C ALA A 88 30.82 16.13 -1.05
N ASP A 89 30.23 16.88 -1.96
CA ASP A 89 29.78 16.43 -3.27
C ASP A 89 30.72 16.88 -4.41
N GLU A 90 32.02 16.71 -4.30
CA GLU A 90 32.92 16.93 -5.42
C GLU A 90 32.64 16.11 -6.67
N ARG A 91 31.89 15.03 -6.51
CA ARG A 91 31.31 14.24 -7.62
C ARG A 91 30.19 14.96 -8.37
N ALA A 92 29.76 16.11 -7.88
CA ALA A 92 28.73 16.95 -8.51
C ALA A 92 29.17 17.62 -9.82
N ASN A 93 30.43 17.48 -10.23
CA ASN A 93 30.95 17.94 -11.53
C ASN A 93 30.59 16.97 -12.69
N SER A 94 29.80 15.99 -12.48
CA SER A 94 29.24 15.20 -13.55
C SER A 94 28.39 16.08 -14.47
N LYS A 95 28.71 16.06 -15.76
CA LYS A 95 28.01 16.84 -16.81
C LYS A 95 26.57 16.38 -17.00
N ASP A 96 26.20 15.32 -16.31
CA ASP A 96 24.85 14.74 -16.32
C ASP A 96 24.01 15.35 -15.19
N ALA A 97 23.15 16.31 -15.53
CA ALA A 97 22.27 16.99 -14.58
C ALA A 97 21.34 16.03 -13.83
N ALA A 98 20.98 14.90 -14.43
CA ALA A 98 20.11 13.88 -13.81
C ALA A 98 20.85 13.14 -12.66
N ASN A 99 22.17 13.05 -12.73
CA ASN A 99 23.03 12.42 -11.75
C ASN A 99 23.78 13.42 -10.85
N ASN A 100 23.43 14.69 -10.91
CA ASN A 100 24.07 15.71 -10.10
C ASN A 100 23.66 15.57 -8.63
N VAL A 101 24.51 14.96 -7.84
CA VAL A 101 24.27 14.69 -6.40
C VAL A 101 24.00 15.99 -5.63
N LYS A 102 24.69 17.09 -5.97
CA LYS A 102 24.49 18.38 -5.31
C LYS A 102 23.08 18.92 -5.53
N SER A 103 22.57 18.86 -6.75
CA SER A 103 21.18 19.25 -7.06
C SER A 103 20.17 18.39 -6.32
N ARG A 104 20.42 17.08 -6.24
CA ARG A 104 19.56 16.15 -5.53
C ARG A 104 19.56 16.38 -4.02
N LEU A 105 20.72 16.64 -3.42
CA LEU A 105 20.82 16.95 -2.00
C LEU A 105 20.15 18.28 -1.65
N SER A 106 20.37 19.34 -2.45
CA SER A 106 19.74 20.63 -2.20
C SER A 106 18.21 20.56 -2.29
N ALA A 107 17.69 19.81 -3.27
CA ALA A 107 16.25 19.59 -3.42
C ALA A 107 15.61 18.83 -2.23
N ARG A 108 16.45 18.18 -1.40
CA ARG A 108 16.02 17.40 -0.22
C ARG A 108 16.57 17.93 1.09
N GLY A 109 16.90 19.21 1.14
CA GLY A 109 17.39 19.86 2.35
C GLY A 109 18.71 19.30 2.86
N PHE A 110 19.57 18.77 2.00
CA PHE A 110 20.88 18.20 2.35
C PHE A 110 20.81 17.00 3.33
N LYS A 111 19.71 16.27 3.34
CA LYS A 111 19.59 15.02 4.08
C LYS A 111 20.05 13.83 3.23
N GLU A 112 20.63 12.82 3.89
CA GLU A 112 20.97 11.58 3.21
C GLU A 112 19.74 10.91 2.62
N MET A 113 19.87 10.48 1.38
CA MET A 113 18.88 9.62 0.74
C MET A 113 19.21 8.16 1.03
N GLY A 114 18.26 7.29 0.77
CA GLY A 114 18.50 5.88 0.93
C GLY A 114 17.26 5.04 0.61
N ILE A 115 17.42 3.75 0.82
CA ILE A 115 16.37 2.77 0.69
C ILE A 115 15.83 2.48 2.09
N GLY A 116 14.53 2.36 2.21
CA GLY A 116 13.84 1.89 3.40
C GLY A 116 12.92 0.75 3.06
N TRP A 117 12.93 -0.29 3.85
CA TRP A 117 12.02 -1.41 3.76
C TRP A 117 10.99 -1.31 4.86
N TYR A 118 9.74 -1.45 4.48
CA TYR A 118 8.60 -1.48 5.39
C TYR A 118 7.92 -2.83 5.27
N ARG A 119 7.64 -3.46 6.39
CA ARG A 119 6.90 -4.72 6.44
C ARG A 119 5.72 -4.59 7.41
N TYR A 120 4.58 -5.08 6.95
CA TYR A 120 3.38 -5.21 7.75
C TYR A 120 2.82 -6.62 7.63
N GLU A 121 2.48 -7.23 8.74
CA GLU A 121 1.84 -8.55 8.77
C GLU A 121 0.34 -8.37 8.94
N LEU A 122 -0.39 -8.58 7.86
CA LEU A 122 -1.83 -8.48 7.83
C LEU A 122 -2.46 -9.86 8.03
N THR A 123 -3.25 -10.02 9.10
CA THR A 123 -4.04 -11.24 9.31
C THR A 123 -5.38 -11.10 8.57
N PRO A 124 -5.65 -11.92 7.55
CA PRO A 124 -6.92 -11.88 6.85
C PRO A 124 -8.07 -12.24 7.80
N GLN A 125 -9.15 -11.50 7.70
CA GLN A 125 -10.38 -11.78 8.42
C GLN A 125 -11.27 -12.72 7.61
N GLU A 126 -12.05 -13.55 8.26
CA GLU A 126 -12.91 -14.54 7.58
C GLU A 126 -13.96 -13.86 6.67
N GLU A 127 -14.40 -12.67 7.05
CA GLU A 127 -15.36 -11.85 6.31
C GLU A 127 -14.80 -11.34 4.96
N TRP A 128 -13.49 -11.41 4.76
CA TRP A 128 -12.86 -11.01 3.48
C TRP A 128 -12.92 -12.11 2.43
N LYS A 129 -13.27 -13.32 2.85
CA LYS A 129 -13.33 -14.46 1.94
C LYS A 129 -14.35 -14.21 0.81
N GLY A 130 -13.90 -14.33 -0.41
CA GLY A 130 -14.69 -14.02 -1.60
C GLY A 130 -14.92 -12.55 -1.89
N ARG A 131 -14.34 -11.63 -1.09
CA ARG A 131 -14.39 -10.18 -1.33
C ARG A 131 -13.12 -9.71 -2.04
N ARG A 132 -13.22 -8.56 -2.73
CA ARG A 132 -12.05 -7.88 -3.26
C ARG A 132 -11.39 -7.10 -2.12
N VAL A 133 -10.13 -7.41 -1.85
CA VAL A 133 -9.29 -6.63 -0.93
C VAL A 133 -8.35 -5.76 -1.77
N MET A 134 -8.23 -4.49 -1.40
CA MET A 134 -7.36 -3.53 -2.07
C MET A 134 -6.48 -2.86 -1.01
N LEU A 135 -5.21 -2.63 -1.34
CA LEU A 135 -4.31 -1.77 -0.59
C LEU A 135 -4.36 -0.39 -1.24
N ASP A 136 -4.64 0.63 -0.43
CA ASP A 136 -4.69 2.02 -0.85
C ASP A 136 -3.54 2.77 -0.15
N PHE A 137 -2.63 3.33 -0.95
CA PHE A 137 -1.52 4.12 -0.46
C PHE A 137 -1.79 5.59 -0.77
N GLY A 138 -2.02 6.41 0.26
CA GLY A 138 -2.26 7.84 0.12
C GLY A 138 -1.06 8.63 -0.44
N GLY A 139 0.12 8.02 -0.42
CA GLY A 139 1.34 8.57 -1.01
C GLY A 139 2.55 7.73 -0.65
N MET A 140 3.53 7.70 -1.56
CA MET A 140 4.78 6.97 -1.39
C MET A 140 5.89 7.77 -2.07
N MET A 141 6.88 8.23 -1.32
CA MET A 141 7.87 9.16 -1.83
C MET A 141 9.25 8.50 -1.97
N LEU A 142 9.93 8.61 -3.10
CA LEU A 142 9.53 9.05 -4.45
C LEU A 142 9.25 7.85 -5.31
N VAL A 143 10.05 6.82 -5.13
CA VAL A 143 10.02 5.55 -5.84
C VAL A 143 9.73 4.47 -4.81
N GLY A 144 8.79 3.63 -5.08
CA GLY A 144 8.46 2.54 -4.21
C GLY A 144 7.98 1.33 -4.96
N ASP A 145 8.38 0.18 -4.48
CA ASP A 145 7.92 -1.12 -4.95
C ASP A 145 7.07 -1.78 -3.85
N VAL A 146 5.95 -2.36 -4.24
CA VAL A 146 5.03 -3.03 -3.33
C VAL A 146 5.06 -4.53 -3.57
N TYR A 147 5.20 -5.26 -2.48
CA TYR A 147 5.21 -6.73 -2.49
C TYR A 147 4.12 -7.28 -1.58
N VAL A 148 3.44 -8.31 -2.02
CA VAL A 148 2.50 -9.08 -1.19
C VAL A 148 2.97 -10.53 -1.18
N ASN A 149 3.27 -11.05 0.00
CA ASN A 149 3.81 -12.40 0.17
C ASN A 149 5.02 -12.69 -0.75
N GLY A 150 5.89 -11.70 -0.90
CA GLY A 150 7.09 -11.79 -1.74
C GLY A 150 6.87 -11.61 -3.24
N GLN A 151 5.63 -11.44 -3.69
CA GLN A 151 5.32 -11.14 -5.09
C GLN A 151 5.25 -9.65 -5.31
N HIS A 152 5.92 -9.16 -6.33
CA HIS A 152 5.84 -7.76 -6.75
C HIS A 152 4.46 -7.49 -7.35
N VAL A 153 3.71 -6.55 -6.77
CA VAL A 153 2.32 -6.26 -7.18
C VAL A 153 2.13 -4.86 -7.73
N GLY A 154 3.11 -3.99 -7.57
CA GLY A 154 3.05 -2.63 -8.10
C GLY A 154 4.27 -1.81 -7.75
N ALA A 155 4.44 -0.71 -8.47
CA ALA A 155 5.48 0.27 -8.23
C ALA A 155 4.95 1.67 -8.49
N THR A 156 5.59 2.65 -7.88
CA THR A 156 5.42 4.06 -8.20
C THR A 156 6.78 4.73 -8.35
N ASP A 157 6.90 5.62 -9.30
CA ASP A 157 8.06 6.49 -9.52
C ASP A 157 7.73 7.97 -9.28
N TYR A 158 6.54 8.23 -8.72
CA TYR A 158 6.04 9.57 -8.47
C TYR A 158 5.38 9.65 -7.08
N GLY A 159 5.78 10.66 -6.30
CA GLY A 159 5.38 10.79 -4.89
C GLY A 159 3.90 11.11 -4.62
N TYR A 160 3.14 11.47 -5.64
CA TYR A 160 1.72 11.75 -5.55
C TYR A 160 0.95 10.89 -6.54
N LEU A 161 -0.06 10.23 -6.06
CA LEU A 161 -0.97 9.42 -6.85
C LEU A 161 -2.26 10.19 -7.12
#